data_ad6b6790197c87b5dceda09377a32f96
#
_entry.id   ad6b6790197c87b5dceda09377a32f96
#
_cell.length_a   1.000
_cell.length_b   1.000
_cell.length_c   1.000
_cell.angle_alpha   90.00
_cell.angle_beta   90.00
_cell.angle_gamma   90.00
#
_symmetry.space_group_name_H-M   'P 1'
#
loop_
_entity.id
_entity.type
_entity.pdbx_description
1 polymer ?
#
loop_
_entity_poly.entity_id
_entity_poly.type
_entity_poly.pdbx_seq_one_letter_code
_entity_poly.pdbx_strand_id
1 'polypeptide(L)'
;MFKYLWLSLIFSFCAYLGIILGRRYVNRHKNLSEVNKYMLILQNEILYKNTPLPEALKELSFRSEEYFSKILSQVSDDLISGNKYTAYDSFKEIYKEYKEEFYFTKEDEKVIGDFLKVLGESGLYGQEKIFELLKTNIETNLKDALEVSKKNSKLYSYLGVLTGAMIVIFLI
;
A
#
# COMPACT_ATOMS: atom_id res chain seq x y z
N MET A 1 -20.49 39.46 13.22
CA MET A 1 -19.19 38.81 13.44
C MET A 1 -19.31 37.27 13.51
N PHE A 2 -20.20 36.69 14.29
CA PHE A 2 -20.36 35.23 14.39
C PHE A 2 -20.67 34.53 13.06
N LYS A 3 -21.48 35.11 12.15
CA LYS A 3 -21.82 34.55 10.84
C LYS A 3 -20.55 34.25 10.00
N TYR A 4 -19.62 35.20 9.93
CA TYR A 4 -18.38 35.03 9.12
C TYR A 4 -17.43 34.00 9.71
N LEU A 5 -17.42 33.83 11.01
CA LEU A 5 -16.63 32.80 11.69
C LEU A 5 -17.13 31.39 11.32
N TRP A 6 -18.46 31.17 11.34
CA TRP A 6 -19.06 29.91 10.93
C TRP A 6 -18.82 29.61 9.43
N LEU A 7 -18.93 30.61 8.57
CA LEU A 7 -18.65 30.46 7.14
C LEU A 7 -17.18 30.06 6.87
N SER A 8 -16.22 30.68 7.57
CA SER A 8 -14.81 30.33 7.49
C SER A 8 -14.54 28.88 7.93
N LEU A 9 -15.22 28.42 8.99
CA LEU A 9 -15.09 27.06 9.51
C LEU A 9 -15.64 26.02 8.49
N ILE A 10 -16.79 26.29 7.88
CA ILE A 10 -17.39 25.42 6.83
C ILE A 10 -16.44 25.34 5.62
N PHE A 11 -15.92 26.47 5.16
CA PHE A 11 -14.95 26.50 4.05
C PHE A 11 -13.70 25.66 4.34
N SER A 12 -13.09 25.87 5.51
CA SER A 12 -11.89 25.14 5.93
C SER A 12 -12.14 23.64 6.03
N PHE A 13 -13.32 23.24 6.51
CA PHE A 13 -13.71 21.84 6.61
C PHE A 13 -13.86 21.19 5.23
N CYS A 14 -14.54 21.86 4.27
CA CYS A 14 -14.68 21.37 2.91
C CYS A 14 -13.33 21.23 2.19
N ALA A 15 -12.43 22.22 2.34
CA ALA A 15 -11.09 22.18 1.78
C ALA A 15 -10.27 21.02 2.39
N TYR A 16 -10.35 20.82 3.71
CA TYR A 16 -9.69 19.73 4.41
C TYR A 16 -10.15 18.34 3.93
N LEU A 17 -11.46 18.15 3.76
CA LEU A 17 -12.02 16.89 3.20
C LEU A 17 -11.49 16.63 1.79
N GLY A 18 -11.42 17.65 0.93
CA GLY A 18 -10.85 17.51 -0.41
C GLY A 18 -9.41 17.04 -0.40
N ILE A 19 -8.59 17.59 0.52
CA ILE A 19 -7.19 17.18 0.68
C ILE A 19 -7.09 15.74 1.17
N ILE A 20 -7.90 15.32 2.16
CA ILE A 20 -7.89 13.93 2.68
C ILE A 20 -8.24 12.93 1.58
N LEU A 21 -9.29 13.22 0.79
CA LEU A 21 -9.67 12.35 -0.32
C LEU A 21 -8.57 12.25 -1.38
N GLY A 22 -7.89 13.36 -1.68
CA GLY A 22 -6.75 13.37 -2.59
C GLY A 22 -5.55 12.56 -2.09
N ARG A 23 -5.29 12.56 -0.77
CA ARG A 23 -4.17 11.82 -0.16
C ARG A 23 -4.25 10.32 -0.34
N ARG A 24 -5.44 9.73 -0.46
CA ARG A 24 -5.61 8.29 -0.70
C ARG A 24 -4.84 7.82 -1.94
N TYR A 25 -4.90 8.58 -3.02
CA TYR A 25 -4.21 8.26 -4.27
C TYR A 25 -2.69 8.39 -4.15
N VAL A 26 -2.23 9.38 -3.39
CA VAL A 26 -0.80 9.56 -3.10
C VAL A 26 -0.27 8.41 -2.24
N ASN A 27 -1.02 8.03 -1.21
CA ASN A 27 -0.64 6.95 -0.31
C ASN A 27 -0.63 5.58 -1.02
N ARG A 28 -1.60 5.30 -1.92
CA ARG A 28 -1.57 4.08 -2.76
C ARG A 28 -0.26 4.00 -3.54
N HIS A 29 0.11 5.07 -4.23
CA HIS A 29 1.36 5.10 -5.00
C HIS A 29 2.59 4.91 -4.10
N LYS A 30 2.63 5.58 -2.95
CA LYS A 30 3.72 5.42 -1.96
C LYS A 30 3.83 3.97 -1.50
N ASN A 31 2.71 3.36 -1.09
CA ASN A 31 2.70 1.99 -0.58
C ASN A 31 3.08 0.96 -1.65
N LEU A 32 2.64 1.13 -2.90
CA LEU A 32 3.09 0.29 -4.02
C LEU A 32 4.59 0.46 -4.31
N SER A 33 5.14 1.66 -4.16
CA SER A 33 6.57 1.90 -4.28
C SER A 33 7.37 1.17 -3.21
N GLU A 34 6.86 1.14 -1.97
CA GLU A 34 7.47 0.36 -0.89
C GLU A 34 7.39 -1.15 -1.17
N VAL A 35 6.24 -1.66 -1.65
CA VAL A 35 6.12 -3.07 -2.08
C VAL A 35 7.17 -3.41 -3.13
N ASN A 36 7.33 -2.59 -4.16
CA ASN A 36 8.35 -2.81 -5.20
C ASN A 36 9.77 -2.87 -4.62
N LYS A 37 10.10 -1.96 -3.72
CA LYS A 37 11.38 -1.94 -3.02
C LYS A 37 11.59 -3.20 -2.17
N TYR A 38 10.56 -3.62 -1.41
CA TYR A 38 10.65 -4.81 -0.55
C TYR A 38 10.82 -6.09 -1.37
N MET A 39 10.21 -6.15 -2.54
CA MET A 39 10.41 -7.28 -3.46
C MET A 39 11.86 -7.39 -3.93
N LEU A 40 12.49 -6.26 -4.28
CA LEU A 40 13.90 -6.28 -4.69
C LEU A 40 14.81 -6.75 -3.55
N ILE A 41 14.48 -6.38 -2.32
CA ILE A 41 15.22 -6.85 -1.13
C ILE A 41 15.00 -8.35 -0.94
N LEU A 42 13.74 -8.85 -1.00
CA LEU A 42 13.44 -10.28 -0.89
C LEU A 42 14.11 -11.09 -2.00
N GLN A 43 14.11 -10.58 -3.23
CA GLN A 43 14.81 -11.21 -4.34
C GLN A 43 16.30 -11.40 -4.01
N ASN A 44 16.95 -10.37 -3.50
CA ASN A 44 18.36 -10.43 -3.12
C ASN A 44 18.61 -11.44 -1.99
N GLU A 45 17.79 -11.40 -0.93
CA GLU A 45 17.94 -12.33 0.21
C GLU A 45 17.74 -13.79 -0.21
N ILE A 46 16.71 -14.08 -1.01
CA ILE A 46 16.33 -15.43 -1.38
C ILE A 46 17.20 -15.99 -2.50
N LEU A 47 17.38 -15.25 -3.61
CA LEU A 47 18.05 -15.79 -4.80
C LEU A 47 19.58 -15.73 -4.71
N TYR A 48 20.14 -14.69 -4.11
CA TYR A 48 21.60 -14.51 -4.09
C TYR A 48 22.22 -14.93 -2.76
N LYS A 49 21.54 -14.73 -1.64
CA LYS A 49 22.06 -15.15 -0.34
C LYS A 49 21.54 -16.51 0.11
N ASN A 50 20.57 -17.10 -0.60
CA ASN A 50 19.88 -18.34 -0.22
C ASN A 50 19.28 -18.29 1.20
N THR A 51 18.84 -17.13 1.65
CA THR A 51 18.18 -16.96 2.94
C THR A 51 16.82 -17.64 2.92
N PRO A 52 16.46 -18.50 3.89
CA PRO A 52 15.10 -19.07 3.97
C PRO A 52 14.03 -17.98 4.05
N LEU A 53 12.86 -18.23 3.42
CA LEU A 53 11.79 -17.24 3.34
C LEU A 53 11.38 -16.62 4.69
N PRO A 54 11.17 -17.38 5.77
CA PRO A 54 10.81 -16.80 7.06
C PRO A 54 11.87 -15.81 7.59
N GLU A 55 13.16 -16.16 7.45
CA GLU A 55 14.26 -15.31 7.86
C GLU A 55 14.36 -14.06 6.99
N ALA A 56 14.20 -14.21 5.66
CA ALA A 56 14.20 -13.08 4.73
C ALA A 56 13.05 -12.08 5.04
N LEU A 57 11.86 -12.58 5.39
CA LEU A 57 10.73 -11.75 5.82
C LEU A 57 11.04 -11.04 7.15
N LYS A 58 11.67 -11.72 8.10
CA LYS A 58 12.07 -11.13 9.39
C LYS A 58 13.08 -10.00 9.20
N GLU A 59 14.12 -10.25 8.40
CA GLU A 59 15.14 -9.26 8.03
C GLU A 59 14.48 -8.03 7.34
N LEU A 60 13.56 -8.28 6.42
CA LEU A 60 12.83 -7.23 5.73
C LEU A 60 11.97 -6.40 6.69
N SER A 61 11.36 -7.03 7.69
CA SER A 61 10.52 -6.32 8.66
C SER A 61 11.26 -5.21 9.40
N PHE A 62 12.54 -5.39 9.72
CA PHE A 62 13.38 -4.37 10.38
C PHE A 62 13.70 -3.16 9.49
N ARG A 63 13.55 -3.30 8.17
CA ARG A 63 13.84 -2.24 7.17
C ARG A 63 12.60 -1.62 6.57
N SER A 64 11.42 -2.04 7.04
CA SER A 64 10.12 -1.68 6.49
C SER A 64 9.44 -0.59 7.30
N GLU A 65 8.51 0.14 6.66
CA GLU A 65 7.63 1.10 7.34
C GLU A 65 6.66 0.37 8.31
N GLU A 66 6.11 1.10 9.28
CA GLU A 66 5.42 0.57 10.46
C GLU A 66 4.42 -0.56 10.18
N TYR A 67 3.47 -0.37 9.27
CA TYR A 67 2.45 -1.39 8.99
C TYR A 67 3.02 -2.58 8.22
N PHE A 68 3.91 -2.34 7.27
CA PHE A 68 4.63 -3.41 6.59
C PHE A 68 5.50 -4.21 7.55
N SER A 69 6.20 -3.54 8.44
CA SER A 69 7.04 -4.17 9.47
C SER A 69 6.23 -5.13 10.34
N LYS A 70 5.05 -4.70 10.81
CA LYS A 70 4.16 -5.53 11.63
C LYS A 70 3.70 -6.78 10.85
N ILE A 71 3.22 -6.61 9.61
CA ILE A 71 2.74 -7.71 8.79
C ILE A 71 3.87 -8.70 8.50
N LEU A 72 5.02 -8.21 8.02
CA LEU A 72 6.15 -9.07 7.65
C LEU A 72 6.71 -9.84 8.84
N SER A 73 6.80 -9.19 10.02
CA SER A 73 7.25 -9.85 11.25
C SER A 73 6.29 -10.95 11.67
N GLN A 74 4.98 -10.69 11.68
CA GLN A 74 3.99 -11.69 12.07
C GLN A 74 3.92 -12.84 11.08
N VAL A 75 3.99 -12.58 9.77
CA VAL A 75 4.06 -13.64 8.74
C VAL A 75 5.29 -14.52 8.96
N SER A 76 6.45 -13.92 9.24
CA SER A 76 7.66 -14.66 9.55
C SER A 76 7.48 -15.55 10.79
N ASP A 77 6.95 -14.99 11.87
CA ASP A 77 6.75 -15.70 13.15
C ASP A 77 5.76 -16.87 12.99
N ASP A 78 4.69 -16.71 12.20
CA ASP A 78 3.73 -17.77 11.86
C ASP A 78 4.38 -18.91 11.08
N LEU A 79 5.25 -18.59 10.12
CA LEU A 79 5.97 -19.61 9.34
C LEU A 79 6.99 -20.38 10.20
N ILE A 80 7.72 -19.68 11.09
CA ILE A 80 8.71 -20.30 11.99
C ILE A 80 8.02 -21.21 13.00
N SER A 81 6.89 -20.77 13.55
CA SER A 81 6.14 -21.55 14.58
C SER A 81 5.31 -22.68 13.97
N GLY A 82 5.14 -22.72 12.65
CA GLY A 82 4.28 -23.68 11.97
C GLY A 82 2.77 -23.44 12.17
N ASN A 83 2.38 -22.26 12.66
CA ASN A 83 0.96 -21.89 12.81
C ASN A 83 0.24 -21.79 11.47
N LYS A 84 0.95 -21.41 10.41
CA LYS A 84 0.48 -21.34 9.03
C LYS A 84 1.45 -22.07 8.10
N TYR A 85 0.89 -22.77 7.11
CA TYR A 85 1.69 -23.51 6.14
C TYR A 85 2.23 -22.65 5.00
N THR A 86 1.55 -21.54 4.68
CA THR A 86 1.95 -20.66 3.58
C THR A 86 2.06 -19.21 4.00
N ALA A 87 2.98 -18.48 3.38
CA ALA A 87 3.12 -17.03 3.58
C ALA A 87 1.83 -16.28 3.17
N TYR A 88 1.12 -16.77 2.17
CA TYR A 88 -0.14 -16.18 1.71
C TYR A 88 -1.25 -16.27 2.77
N ASP A 89 -1.43 -17.41 3.43
CA ASP A 89 -2.49 -17.60 4.41
C ASP A 89 -2.28 -16.72 5.63
N SER A 90 -1.04 -16.66 6.12
CA SER A 90 -0.67 -15.75 7.22
C SER A 90 -0.86 -14.29 6.80
N PHE A 91 -0.31 -13.88 5.67
CA PHE A 91 -0.47 -12.52 5.16
C PHE A 91 -1.95 -12.12 5.02
N LYS A 92 -2.78 -12.97 4.42
CA LYS A 92 -4.20 -12.68 4.18
C LYS A 92 -4.97 -12.42 5.48
N GLU A 93 -4.63 -13.09 6.55
CA GLU A 93 -5.27 -12.91 7.85
C GLU A 93 -4.83 -11.59 8.51
N ILE A 94 -3.52 -11.38 8.59
CA ILE A 94 -2.93 -10.21 9.23
C ILE A 94 -3.24 -8.93 8.45
N TYR A 95 -3.18 -8.98 7.11
CA TYR A 95 -3.45 -7.83 6.26
C TYR A 95 -4.85 -7.24 6.45
N LYS A 96 -5.85 -8.05 6.80
CA LYS A 96 -7.22 -7.56 7.05
C LYS A 96 -7.29 -6.52 8.15
N GLU A 97 -6.41 -6.59 9.14
CA GLU A 97 -6.36 -5.64 10.25
C GLU A 97 -5.83 -4.28 9.82
N TYR A 98 -4.96 -4.25 8.82
CA TYR A 98 -4.27 -3.04 8.36
C TYR A 98 -4.69 -2.57 6.97
N LYS A 99 -5.68 -3.21 6.35
CA LYS A 99 -6.07 -3.00 4.95
C LYS A 99 -6.31 -1.54 4.59
N GLU A 100 -6.99 -0.80 5.46
CA GLU A 100 -7.38 0.59 5.22
C GLU A 100 -6.18 1.56 5.17
N GLU A 101 -5.04 1.17 5.74
CA GLU A 101 -3.82 1.98 5.78
C GLU A 101 -3.06 1.98 4.44
N PHE A 102 -3.27 0.94 3.64
CA PHE A 102 -2.51 0.76 2.39
C PHE A 102 -3.15 1.41 1.17
N TYR A 103 -4.47 1.60 1.17
CA TYR A 103 -5.26 2.13 0.04
C TYR A 103 -5.10 1.31 -1.25
N PHE A 104 -4.75 0.03 -1.16
CA PHE A 104 -4.60 -0.86 -2.30
C PHE A 104 -5.94 -1.13 -2.98
N THR A 105 -5.91 -1.26 -4.31
CA THR A 105 -7.05 -1.77 -5.08
C THR A 105 -7.09 -3.30 -4.99
N LYS A 106 -8.23 -3.87 -5.38
CA LYS A 106 -8.36 -5.34 -5.47
C LYS A 106 -7.32 -5.96 -6.41
N GLU A 107 -6.88 -5.22 -7.42
CA GLU A 107 -5.86 -5.66 -8.36
C GLU A 107 -4.47 -5.66 -7.71
N ASP A 108 -4.14 -4.63 -6.93
CA ASP A 108 -2.91 -4.58 -6.16
C ASP A 108 -2.85 -5.74 -5.15
N GLU A 109 -3.93 -5.96 -4.39
CA GLU A 109 -4.05 -7.06 -3.43
C GLU A 109 -3.89 -8.43 -4.11
N LYS A 110 -4.47 -8.60 -5.31
CA LYS A 110 -4.36 -9.83 -6.09
C LYS A 110 -2.92 -10.11 -6.49
N VAL A 111 -2.22 -9.12 -7.05
CA VAL A 111 -0.82 -9.27 -7.49
C VAL A 111 0.08 -9.64 -6.31
N ILE A 112 -0.07 -8.95 -5.16
CA ILE A 112 0.69 -9.24 -3.94
C ILE A 112 0.34 -10.65 -3.43
N GLY A 113 -0.94 -11.01 -3.41
CA GLY A 113 -1.40 -12.32 -2.95
C GLY A 113 -0.93 -13.47 -3.83
N ASP A 114 -0.97 -13.32 -5.15
CA ASP A 114 -0.52 -14.35 -6.10
C ASP A 114 1.00 -14.58 -6.00
N PHE A 115 1.77 -13.53 -5.71
CA PHE A 115 3.18 -13.67 -5.38
C PHE A 115 3.40 -14.52 -4.12
N LEU A 116 2.73 -14.17 -3.03
CA LEU A 116 2.91 -14.85 -1.75
C LEU A 116 2.46 -16.33 -1.78
N LYS A 117 1.48 -16.69 -2.63
CA LYS A 117 1.08 -18.10 -2.82
C LYS A 117 2.20 -18.95 -3.38
N VAL A 118 2.95 -18.41 -4.33
CA VAL A 118 3.97 -19.16 -5.04
C VAL A 118 5.34 -19.02 -4.39
N LEU A 119 5.50 -18.00 -3.54
CA LEU A 119 6.73 -17.77 -2.80
C LEU A 119 6.93 -18.88 -1.76
N GLY A 120 7.98 -19.65 -1.90
CA GLY A 120 8.28 -20.79 -1.03
C GLY A 120 7.81 -22.15 -1.55
N GLU A 121 6.90 -22.21 -2.54
CA GLU A 121 6.50 -23.48 -3.19
C GLU A 121 7.44 -23.88 -4.33
N SER A 122 8.18 -22.93 -4.91
CA SER A 122 9.04 -23.14 -6.08
C SER A 122 10.50 -23.29 -5.65
N GLY A 123 11.22 -24.20 -6.31
CA GLY A 123 12.69 -24.19 -6.24
C GLY A 123 13.28 -22.89 -6.80
N LEU A 124 14.59 -22.64 -6.57
CA LEU A 124 15.28 -21.39 -6.96
C LEU A 124 14.95 -20.89 -8.39
N TYR A 125 14.87 -21.80 -9.35
CA TYR A 125 14.57 -21.46 -10.75
C TYR A 125 13.12 -20.96 -10.95
N GLY A 126 12.17 -21.49 -10.18
CA GLY A 126 10.78 -21.04 -10.21
C GLY A 126 10.62 -19.68 -9.54
N GLN A 127 11.36 -19.42 -8.48
CA GLN A 127 11.32 -18.17 -7.74
C GLN A 127 11.82 -16.99 -8.59
N GLU A 128 12.90 -17.12 -9.35
CA GLU A 128 13.41 -16.07 -10.24
C GLU A 128 12.34 -15.61 -11.25
N LYS A 129 11.70 -16.57 -11.92
CA LYS A 129 10.63 -16.26 -12.88
C LYS A 129 9.43 -15.58 -12.23
N ILE A 130 9.09 -15.95 -11.01
CA ILE A 130 8.02 -15.33 -10.24
C ILE A 130 8.37 -13.90 -9.87
N PHE A 131 9.59 -13.66 -9.41
CA PHE A 131 10.04 -12.30 -9.11
C PHE A 131 10.00 -11.38 -10.35
N GLU A 132 10.41 -11.87 -11.52
CA GLU A 132 10.32 -11.09 -12.77
C GLU A 132 8.88 -10.77 -13.16
N LEU A 133 7.98 -11.77 -13.08
CA LEU A 133 6.56 -11.57 -13.39
C LEU A 133 5.94 -10.54 -12.45
N LEU A 134 6.20 -10.67 -11.17
CA LEU A 134 5.66 -9.77 -10.16
C LEU A 134 6.22 -8.36 -10.33
N LYS A 135 7.52 -8.23 -10.56
CA LYS A 135 8.15 -6.94 -10.84
C LYS A 135 7.43 -6.21 -11.98
N THR A 136 7.16 -6.91 -13.08
CA THR A 136 6.44 -6.33 -14.22
C THR A 136 5.03 -5.88 -13.83
N ASN A 137 4.31 -6.69 -13.07
CA ASN A 137 2.95 -6.38 -12.63
C ASN A 137 2.92 -5.19 -11.65
N ILE A 138 3.82 -5.18 -10.68
CA ILE A 138 3.92 -4.06 -9.72
C ILE A 138 4.36 -2.77 -10.40
N GLU A 139 5.30 -2.83 -11.32
CA GLU A 139 5.72 -1.65 -12.09
C GLU A 139 4.57 -1.06 -12.93
N THR A 140 3.71 -1.92 -13.47
CA THR A 140 2.50 -1.50 -14.19
C THR A 140 1.51 -0.81 -13.25
N ASN A 141 1.21 -1.44 -12.11
CA ASN A 141 0.31 -0.87 -11.11
C ASN A 141 0.88 0.43 -10.50
N LEU A 142 2.21 0.51 -10.35
CA LEU A 142 2.89 1.70 -9.85
C LEU A 142 2.79 2.88 -10.82
N LYS A 143 2.94 2.63 -12.14
CA LYS A 143 2.74 3.66 -13.17
C LYS A 143 1.30 4.17 -13.18
N ASP A 144 0.33 3.26 -13.16
CA ASP A 144 -1.10 3.61 -13.06
C ASP A 144 -1.38 4.43 -11.79
N ALA A 145 -0.90 3.97 -10.64
CA ALA A 145 -1.07 4.69 -9.38
C ALA A 145 -0.45 6.08 -9.40
N LEU A 146 0.69 6.26 -10.07
CA LEU A 146 1.32 7.57 -10.24
C LEU A 146 0.49 8.52 -11.09
N GLU A 147 -0.03 8.05 -12.23
CA GLU A 147 -0.88 8.85 -13.12
C GLU A 147 -2.19 9.25 -12.43
N VAL A 148 -2.85 8.28 -11.82
CA VAL A 148 -4.08 8.50 -11.04
C VAL A 148 -3.84 9.45 -9.88
N SER A 149 -2.71 9.31 -9.17
CA SER A 149 -2.34 10.20 -8.07
C SER A 149 -2.16 11.64 -8.54
N LYS A 150 -1.40 11.87 -9.62
CA LYS A 150 -1.16 13.22 -10.17
C LYS A 150 -2.46 13.90 -10.60
N LYS A 151 -3.39 13.15 -11.21
CA LYS A 151 -4.67 13.66 -11.69
C LYS A 151 -5.66 13.88 -10.55
N ASN A 152 -5.90 12.86 -9.76
CA ASN A 152 -6.99 12.86 -8.77
C ASN A 152 -6.65 13.63 -7.50
N SER A 153 -5.39 13.62 -7.03
CA SER A 153 -5.02 14.39 -5.85
C SER A 153 -5.29 15.89 -6.03
N LYS A 154 -4.93 16.46 -7.19
CA LYS A 154 -5.23 17.86 -7.51
C LYS A 154 -6.72 18.09 -7.70
N LEU A 155 -7.41 17.18 -8.43
CA LEU A 155 -8.83 17.28 -8.71
C LEU A 155 -9.66 17.36 -7.41
N TYR A 156 -9.43 16.43 -6.47
CA TYR A 156 -10.16 16.41 -5.20
C TYR A 156 -9.85 17.62 -4.32
N SER A 157 -8.61 18.10 -4.32
CA SER A 157 -8.26 19.33 -3.61
C SER A 157 -9.00 20.56 -4.18
N TYR A 158 -9.05 20.69 -5.50
CA TYR A 158 -9.82 21.78 -6.14
C TYR A 158 -11.33 21.66 -5.92
N LEU A 159 -11.87 20.44 -6.00
CA LEU A 159 -13.29 20.21 -5.72
C LEU A 159 -13.67 20.59 -4.28
N GLY A 160 -12.83 20.26 -3.31
CA GLY A 160 -13.05 20.66 -1.92
C GLY A 160 -13.12 22.17 -1.73
N VAL A 161 -12.16 22.90 -2.33
CA VAL A 161 -12.13 24.37 -2.28
C VAL A 161 -13.32 24.99 -3.01
N LEU A 162 -13.64 24.50 -4.22
CA LEU A 162 -14.77 25.02 -5.02
C LEU A 162 -16.12 24.76 -4.33
N THR A 163 -16.31 23.58 -3.77
CA THR A 163 -17.53 23.24 -3.03
C THR A 163 -17.67 24.12 -1.78
N GLY A 164 -16.57 24.30 -1.04
CA GLY A 164 -16.56 25.20 0.11
C GLY A 164 -16.89 26.64 -0.25
N ALA A 165 -16.31 27.17 -1.34
CA ALA A 165 -16.61 28.50 -1.83
C ALA A 165 -18.08 28.65 -2.27
N MET A 166 -18.63 27.66 -3.00
CA MET A 166 -20.03 27.68 -3.42
C MET A 166 -21.00 27.75 -2.23
N ILE A 167 -20.75 26.91 -1.20
CA ILE A 167 -21.58 26.91 0.03
C ILE A 167 -21.51 28.26 0.73
N VAL A 168 -20.32 28.86 0.86
CA VAL A 168 -20.14 30.17 1.49
C VAL A 168 -20.89 31.26 0.72
N ILE A 169 -20.79 31.30 -0.61
CA ILE A 169 -21.51 32.28 -1.46
C ILE A 169 -23.02 32.12 -1.30
N PHE A 170 -23.54 30.88 -1.22
CA PHE A 170 -24.98 30.64 -1.07
C PHE A 170 -25.50 31.06 0.33
N LEU A 171 -24.66 31.05 1.37
CA LEU A 171 -25.06 31.37 2.75
C LEU A 171 -24.83 32.85 3.12
N ILE A 172 -24.11 33.62 2.31
CA ILE A 172 -23.94 35.08 2.52
C ILE A 172 -25.22 35.83 2.17
#